data_ced79c194c2c04c8964feecaeb5fe2fd
#
_entry.id   ced79c194c2c04c8964feecaeb5fe2fd
#
_cell.length_a   1.000
_cell.length_b   1.000
_cell.length_c   1.000
_cell.angle_alpha   90.00
_cell.angle_beta   90.00
_cell.angle_gamma   90.00
#
_symmetry.space_group_name_H-M   'P 1'
#
loop_
_entity.id
_entity.type
_entity.pdbx_description
1 polymer ?
#
loop_
_entity_poly.entity_id
_entity_poly.type
_entity_poly.pdbx_seq_one_letter_code
_entity_poly.pdbx_strand_id
1 'polypeptide(L)'
;MPKKIVLSVLVALLAAGLSACSVMQSTYQAKVDEADSLTKRLASLQKKHDDLVAENTALKVRNERLISDLSGMTLQKDKLATDLAYVTGQRDKSAADKEEVDRILQSKSDTLSQTIFELRRKVADLDAENAKLRERHAALEKEIAALKKAKEEQVQKVSSTYESLMEKMKSEISQGQVTISELKGKLTVNMVDSILFDSGKAEVKKGGLEILGKVISILKDVHDKSIRIEGHTDNVQIGGALAKRYPTNWELSAARAINITRYLQDEGIDPGLLAAVAYGEWKPAGTNDTEEGKAKNRRIEINLVPKE
;
A
#
# COMPACT_ATOMS: atom_id res chain seq x y z
N MET A 1 -31.16 -55.14 10.11
CA MET A 1 -30.42 -54.20 11.00
C MET A 1 -29.10 -53.59 10.42
N PRO A 2 -28.75 -53.67 9.12
CA PRO A 2 -27.48 -53.08 8.68
C PRO A 2 -27.55 -51.59 8.31
N LYS A 3 -28.75 -51.06 7.97
CA LYS A 3 -28.83 -49.65 7.49
C LYS A 3 -28.57 -48.58 8.58
N LYS A 4 -28.85 -48.87 9.83
CA LYS A 4 -28.62 -47.91 10.93
C LYS A 4 -27.14 -47.79 11.31
N ILE A 5 -26.37 -48.89 11.20
CA ILE A 5 -24.96 -48.91 11.51
C ILE A 5 -24.18 -48.19 10.38
N VAL A 6 -24.56 -48.38 9.14
CA VAL A 6 -23.95 -47.69 8.02
C VAL A 6 -24.18 -46.18 8.10
N LEU A 7 -25.38 -45.76 8.48
CA LEU A 7 -25.71 -44.35 8.64
C LEU A 7 -24.94 -43.71 9.81
N SER A 8 -24.80 -44.41 10.93
CA SER A 8 -24.03 -43.88 12.08
C SER A 8 -22.54 -43.82 11.80
N VAL A 9 -21.98 -44.77 11.04
CA VAL A 9 -20.58 -44.72 10.62
C VAL A 9 -20.38 -43.60 9.61
N LEU A 10 -21.32 -43.39 8.68
CA LEU A 10 -21.23 -42.29 7.72
C LEU A 10 -21.35 -40.91 8.40
N VAL A 11 -22.22 -40.76 9.39
CA VAL A 11 -22.35 -39.56 10.19
C VAL A 11 -21.09 -39.31 11.05
N ALA A 12 -20.48 -40.36 11.62
CA ALA A 12 -19.27 -40.27 12.39
C ALA A 12 -18.06 -39.88 11.48
N LEU A 13 -17.97 -40.44 10.28
CA LEU A 13 -16.93 -40.06 9.28
C LEU A 13 -17.14 -38.64 8.76
N LEU A 14 -18.37 -38.20 8.55
CA LEU A 14 -18.68 -36.81 8.19
C LEU A 14 -18.35 -35.85 9.34
N ALA A 15 -18.67 -36.21 10.58
CA ALA A 15 -18.34 -35.41 11.75
C ALA A 15 -16.80 -35.32 11.96
N ALA A 16 -16.07 -36.44 11.76
CA ALA A 16 -14.61 -36.47 11.82
C ALA A 16 -13.98 -35.68 10.68
N GLY A 17 -14.55 -35.72 9.47
CA GLY A 17 -14.11 -34.92 8.33
C GLY A 17 -14.32 -33.42 8.57
N LEU A 18 -15.48 -33.05 9.13
CA LEU A 18 -15.75 -31.65 9.47
C LEU A 18 -14.85 -31.15 10.62
N SER A 19 -14.57 -32.00 11.62
CA SER A 19 -13.66 -31.68 12.72
C SER A 19 -12.20 -31.56 12.23
N ALA A 20 -11.77 -32.45 11.34
CA ALA A 20 -10.44 -32.38 10.74
C ALA A 20 -10.29 -31.14 9.84
N CYS A 21 -11.36 -30.80 9.08
CA CYS A 21 -11.36 -29.61 8.26
C CYS A 21 -11.34 -28.32 9.10
N SER A 22 -12.10 -28.28 10.21
CA SER A 22 -12.08 -27.13 11.12
C SER A 22 -10.78 -26.97 11.88
N VAL A 23 -10.16 -28.09 12.28
CA VAL A 23 -8.80 -28.06 12.91
C VAL A 23 -7.74 -27.66 11.88
N MET A 24 -7.85 -28.15 10.65
CA MET A 24 -6.95 -27.77 9.55
C MET A 24 -7.13 -26.29 9.16
N GLN A 25 -8.38 -25.80 9.16
CA GLN A 25 -8.72 -24.39 8.94
C GLN A 25 -8.18 -23.51 10.08
N SER A 26 -8.36 -23.92 11.34
CA SER A 26 -7.85 -23.15 12.48
C SER A 26 -6.32 -23.13 12.55
N THR A 27 -5.68 -24.27 12.24
CA THR A 27 -4.20 -24.33 12.16
C THR A 27 -3.67 -23.57 10.94
N TYR A 28 -4.36 -23.62 9.81
CA TYR A 28 -4.02 -22.80 8.65
C TYR A 28 -4.19 -21.31 8.97
N GLN A 29 -5.34 -20.93 9.56
CA GLN A 29 -5.55 -19.54 9.98
C GLN A 29 -4.53 -19.09 11.02
N ALA A 30 -4.22 -19.92 12.01
CA ALA A 30 -3.17 -19.63 12.98
C ALA A 30 -1.79 -19.45 12.32
N LYS A 31 -1.49 -20.24 11.28
CA LYS A 31 -0.25 -20.09 10.51
C LYS A 31 -0.26 -18.86 9.61
N VAL A 32 -1.41 -18.49 9.05
CA VAL A 32 -1.59 -17.22 8.33
C VAL A 32 -1.44 -16.04 9.28
N ASP A 33 -2.10 -16.09 10.45
CA ASP A 33 -1.99 -15.06 11.47
C ASP A 33 -0.56 -14.94 12.03
N GLU A 34 0.13 -16.10 12.17
CA GLU A 34 1.55 -16.16 12.55
C GLU A 34 2.43 -15.55 11.44
N ALA A 35 2.20 -15.90 10.17
CA ALA A 35 2.92 -15.35 9.03
C ALA A 35 2.67 -13.84 8.89
N ASP A 36 1.42 -13.39 9.07
CA ASP A 36 1.07 -11.97 9.07
C ASP A 36 1.71 -11.23 10.26
N SER A 37 1.70 -11.86 11.44
CA SER A 37 2.38 -11.34 12.63
C SER A 37 3.90 -11.25 12.41
N LEU A 38 4.48 -12.28 11.81
CA LEU A 38 5.90 -12.32 11.45
C LEU A 38 6.23 -11.29 10.37
N THR A 39 5.37 -11.14 9.37
CA THR A 39 5.53 -10.13 8.32
C THR A 39 5.43 -8.72 8.89
N LYS A 40 4.48 -8.47 9.80
CA LYS A 40 4.37 -7.20 10.53
C LYS A 40 5.61 -6.96 11.42
N ARG A 41 6.07 -8.01 12.11
CA ARG A 41 7.31 -7.94 12.91
C ARG A 41 8.52 -7.69 12.01
N LEU A 42 8.61 -8.37 10.87
CA LEU A 42 9.69 -8.20 9.91
C LEU A 42 9.71 -6.77 9.35
N ALA A 43 8.54 -6.26 8.92
CA ALA A 43 8.42 -4.89 8.44
C ALA A 43 8.74 -3.85 9.53
N SER A 44 8.30 -4.12 10.76
CA SER A 44 8.62 -3.28 11.92
C SER A 44 10.10 -3.35 12.30
N LEU A 45 10.70 -4.54 12.22
CA LEU A 45 12.15 -4.75 12.43
C LEU A 45 12.97 -4.13 11.30
N GLN A 46 12.53 -4.30 10.05
CA GLN A 46 13.16 -3.70 8.89
C GLN A 46 13.17 -2.17 9.03
N LYS A 47 12.02 -1.61 9.38
CA LYS A 47 11.93 -0.18 9.63
C LYS A 47 12.80 0.27 10.81
N LYS A 48 12.75 -0.48 11.95
CA LYS A 48 13.64 -0.20 13.08
C LYS A 48 15.11 -0.33 12.68
N HIS A 49 15.43 -1.29 11.82
CA HIS A 49 16.77 -1.46 11.27
C HIS A 49 17.14 -0.24 10.42
N ASP A 50 16.25 0.18 9.51
CA ASP A 50 16.52 1.32 8.62
C ASP A 50 16.60 2.63 9.42
N ASP A 51 15.71 2.81 10.41
CA ASP A 51 15.77 3.92 11.35
C ASP A 51 17.07 3.90 12.17
N LEU A 52 17.46 2.70 12.69
CA LEU A 52 18.72 2.51 13.40
C LEU A 52 19.95 2.69 12.49
N VAL A 53 19.86 2.29 11.23
CA VAL A 53 20.92 2.54 10.24
C VAL A 53 21.03 4.03 9.95
N ALA A 54 19.90 4.72 9.79
CA ALA A 54 19.88 6.18 9.61
C ALA A 54 20.40 6.89 10.87
N GLU A 55 19.97 6.46 12.08
CA GLU A 55 20.45 6.98 13.36
C GLU A 55 21.94 6.66 13.57
N ASN A 56 22.38 5.42 13.28
CA ASN A 56 23.79 5.05 13.29
C ASN A 56 24.62 5.86 12.30
N THR A 57 24.06 6.14 11.12
CA THR A 57 24.75 6.98 10.12
C THR A 57 24.84 8.42 10.62
N ALA A 58 23.76 8.95 11.17
CA ALA A 58 23.75 10.28 11.79
C ALA A 58 24.69 10.34 13.00
N LEU A 59 24.68 9.28 13.84
CA LEU A 59 25.58 9.15 14.99
C LEU A 59 27.04 8.96 14.55
N LYS A 60 27.30 8.23 13.44
CA LYS A 60 28.66 8.15 12.86
C LYS A 60 29.15 9.52 12.42
N VAL A 61 28.35 10.24 11.65
CA VAL A 61 28.71 11.61 11.21
C VAL A 61 28.92 12.52 12.42
N ARG A 62 28.08 12.39 13.45
CA ARG A 62 28.24 13.13 14.70
C ARG A 62 29.48 12.72 15.49
N ASN A 63 29.77 11.39 15.54
CA ASN A 63 31.00 10.86 16.15
C ASN A 63 32.24 11.31 15.38
N GLU A 64 32.23 11.25 14.05
CA GLU A 64 33.33 11.76 13.23
C GLU A 64 33.55 13.25 13.47
N ARG A 65 32.46 14.03 13.59
CA ARG A 65 32.51 15.44 13.93
C ARG A 65 33.07 15.68 15.34
N LEU A 66 32.57 14.91 16.32
CA LEU A 66 33.07 14.96 17.70
C LEU A 66 34.53 14.50 17.82
N ILE A 67 34.93 13.49 17.04
CA ILE A 67 36.32 13.04 16.94
C ILE A 67 37.20 14.14 16.30
N SER A 68 36.70 14.77 15.24
CA SER A 68 37.37 15.92 14.63
C SER A 68 37.50 17.10 15.61
N ASP A 69 36.42 17.43 16.30
CA ASP A 69 36.42 18.48 17.32
C ASP A 69 37.30 18.09 18.51
N LEU A 70 37.28 16.80 18.93
CA LEU A 70 38.15 16.27 19.98
C LEU A 70 39.63 16.26 19.55
N SER A 71 39.90 15.89 18.28
CA SER A 71 41.22 15.97 17.69
C SER A 71 41.72 17.42 17.61
N GLY A 72 40.85 18.36 17.19
CA GLY A 72 41.11 19.78 17.22
C GLY A 72 41.37 20.31 18.62
N MET A 73 40.53 19.87 19.59
CA MET A 73 40.70 20.23 21.02
C MET A 73 41.95 19.59 21.62
N THR A 74 42.32 18.36 21.22
CA THR A 74 43.56 17.69 21.66
C THR A 74 44.78 18.45 21.11
N LEU A 75 44.74 18.86 19.83
CA LEU A 75 45.78 19.69 19.23
C LEU A 75 45.88 21.07 19.91
N GLN A 76 44.74 21.68 20.24
CA GLN A 76 44.72 22.91 21.02
C GLN A 76 45.27 22.70 22.42
N LYS A 77 44.90 21.59 23.10
CA LYS A 77 45.37 21.21 24.43
C LYS A 77 46.90 21.01 24.40
N ASP A 78 47.41 20.32 23.39
CA ASP A 78 48.87 20.10 23.26
C ASP A 78 49.59 21.41 22.95
N LYS A 79 49.00 22.27 22.12
CA LYS A 79 49.47 23.61 21.87
C LYS A 79 49.47 24.47 23.14
N LEU A 80 48.34 24.46 23.86
CA LEU A 80 48.23 25.14 25.14
C LEU A 80 49.18 24.61 26.21
N ALA A 81 49.42 23.27 26.26
CA ALA A 81 50.35 22.63 27.17
C ALA A 81 51.79 23.07 26.88
N THR A 82 52.13 23.18 25.58
CA THR A 82 53.41 23.64 25.09
C THR A 82 53.60 25.14 25.40
N ASP A 83 52.57 25.95 25.16
CA ASP A 83 52.55 27.37 25.48
C ASP A 83 52.67 27.62 26.99
N LEU A 84 51.96 26.78 27.81
CA LEU A 84 52.04 26.84 29.25
C LEU A 84 53.46 26.45 29.75
N ALA A 85 54.06 25.39 29.18
CA ALA A 85 55.42 24.99 29.53
C ALA A 85 56.43 26.11 29.18
N TYR A 86 56.26 26.76 28.01
CA TYR A 86 57.08 27.92 27.62
C TYR A 86 56.90 29.11 28.54
N VAL A 87 55.65 29.46 28.87
CA VAL A 87 55.31 30.55 29.78
C VAL A 87 55.80 30.25 31.22
N THR A 88 55.67 28.95 31.66
CA THR A 88 56.22 28.54 32.94
C THR A 88 57.75 28.66 32.99
N GLY A 89 58.41 28.23 31.93
CA GLY A 89 59.85 28.38 31.77
C GLY A 89 60.28 29.85 31.72
N GLN A 90 59.48 30.72 31.13
CA GLN A 90 59.73 32.16 31.13
C GLN A 90 59.43 32.82 32.48
N ARG A 91 58.36 32.35 33.18
CA ARG A 91 58.04 32.82 34.54
C ARG A 91 59.19 32.66 35.51
N ASP A 92 59.88 31.53 35.37
CA ASP A 92 60.99 31.21 36.26
C ASP A 92 62.26 32.05 35.98
N LYS A 93 62.23 32.75 34.87
CA LYS A 93 63.35 33.62 34.42
C LYS A 93 63.20 35.11 34.79
N SER A 94 61.99 35.54 35.06
CA SER A 94 61.80 36.96 35.30
C SER A 94 60.63 37.24 36.27
N ALA A 95 60.93 37.85 37.43
CA ALA A 95 59.90 38.25 38.38
C ALA A 95 59.04 39.44 37.89
N ALA A 96 59.44 40.08 36.78
CA ALA A 96 58.71 41.19 36.17
C ALA A 96 57.57 40.74 35.25
N ASP A 97 57.62 39.47 34.73
CA ASP A 97 56.62 38.98 33.78
C ASP A 97 55.36 38.41 34.46
N LYS A 98 55.32 38.41 35.80
CA LYS A 98 54.21 37.82 36.56
C LYS A 98 52.85 38.50 36.27
N GLU A 99 52.86 39.80 36.15
CA GLU A 99 51.62 40.57 35.90
C GLU A 99 51.10 40.37 34.48
N GLU A 100 51.99 40.11 33.50
CA GLU A 100 51.66 39.76 32.13
C GLU A 100 51.06 38.33 32.05
N VAL A 101 51.65 37.41 32.81
CA VAL A 101 51.18 36.02 32.92
C VAL A 101 49.78 35.96 33.54
N ASP A 102 49.53 36.74 34.58
CA ASP A 102 48.21 36.82 35.26
C ASP A 102 47.13 37.40 34.29
N ARG A 103 47.48 38.45 33.51
CA ARG A 103 46.55 38.96 32.47
C ARG A 103 46.24 37.94 31.38
N ILE A 104 47.24 37.19 30.90
CA ILE A 104 47.05 36.14 29.89
C ILE A 104 46.16 34.99 30.44
N LEU A 105 46.40 34.61 31.69
CA LEU A 105 45.59 33.60 32.37
C LEU A 105 44.12 34.06 32.56
N GLN A 106 43.92 35.32 32.98
CA GLN A 106 42.57 35.89 33.13
C GLN A 106 41.85 35.92 31.74
N SER A 107 42.52 36.44 30.70
CA SER A 107 41.96 36.47 29.34
C SER A 107 41.58 35.08 28.79
N LYS A 108 42.43 34.06 29.05
CA LYS A 108 42.15 32.69 28.67
C LYS A 108 41.04 32.06 29.48
N SER A 109 40.93 32.35 30.79
CA SER A 109 39.83 31.91 31.67
C SER A 109 38.49 32.46 31.19
N ASP A 110 38.48 33.75 30.82
CA ASP A 110 37.29 34.42 30.31
C ASP A 110 36.87 33.79 28.94
N THR A 111 37.83 33.54 28.06
CA THR A 111 37.57 32.85 26.76
C THR A 111 37.06 31.43 26.95
N LEU A 112 37.63 30.66 27.90
CA LEU A 112 37.22 29.32 28.20
C LEU A 112 35.79 29.32 28.82
N SER A 113 35.51 30.29 29.71
CA SER A 113 34.17 30.48 30.31
C SER A 113 33.12 30.77 29.22
N GLN A 114 33.45 31.64 28.27
CA GLN A 114 32.59 31.91 27.12
C GLN A 114 32.39 30.67 26.25
N THR A 115 33.43 29.93 25.95
CA THR A 115 33.36 28.69 25.14
C THR A 115 32.52 27.61 25.84
N ILE A 116 32.70 27.46 27.16
CA ILE A 116 31.88 26.53 27.97
C ILE A 116 30.40 26.98 27.98
N PHE A 117 30.14 28.27 28.08
CA PHE A 117 28.80 28.81 28.02
C PHE A 117 28.14 28.55 26.64
N GLU A 118 28.87 28.80 25.56
CA GLU A 118 28.39 28.54 24.21
C GLU A 118 28.15 27.04 23.94
N LEU A 119 29.04 26.17 24.41
CA LEU A 119 28.88 24.73 24.29
C LEU A 119 27.67 24.21 25.08
N ARG A 120 27.47 24.71 26.31
CA ARG A 120 26.29 24.38 27.13
C ARG A 120 24.98 24.83 26.45
N ARG A 121 25.00 26.02 25.84
CA ARG A 121 23.87 26.51 25.08
C ARG A 121 23.58 25.60 23.87
N LYS A 122 24.62 25.24 23.12
CA LYS A 122 24.50 24.30 21.99
C LYS A 122 23.98 22.92 22.40
N VAL A 123 24.44 22.41 23.54
CA VAL A 123 23.94 21.15 24.10
C VAL A 123 22.47 21.27 24.45
N ALA A 124 22.07 22.36 25.13
CA ALA A 124 20.66 22.56 25.46
C ALA A 124 19.78 22.70 24.21
N ASP A 125 20.25 23.43 23.18
CA ASP A 125 19.53 23.57 21.92
C ASP A 125 19.40 22.22 21.19
N LEU A 126 20.48 21.43 21.18
CA LEU A 126 20.47 20.09 20.59
C LEU A 126 19.58 19.10 21.37
N ASP A 127 19.54 19.19 22.69
CA ASP A 127 18.65 18.37 23.52
C ASP A 127 17.17 18.73 23.25
N ALA A 128 16.86 20.02 23.12
CA ALA A 128 15.52 20.48 22.77
C ALA A 128 15.12 20.01 21.35
N GLU A 129 16.04 20.08 20.37
CA GLU A 129 15.82 19.58 19.01
C GLU A 129 15.64 18.06 19.00
N ASN A 130 16.46 17.32 19.74
CA ASN A 130 16.33 15.88 19.89
C ASN A 130 14.98 15.48 20.53
N ALA A 131 14.53 16.21 21.55
CA ALA A 131 13.22 15.98 22.15
C ALA A 131 12.09 16.17 21.12
N LYS A 132 12.16 17.24 20.34
CA LYS A 132 11.21 17.54 19.26
C LYS A 132 11.23 16.50 18.13
N LEU A 133 12.42 16.04 17.76
CA LEU A 133 12.58 14.97 16.77
C LEU A 133 12.03 13.64 17.27
N ARG A 134 12.22 13.29 18.54
CA ARG A 134 11.64 12.10 19.16
C ARG A 134 10.12 12.15 19.20
N GLU A 135 9.54 13.30 19.53
CA GLU A 135 8.08 13.48 19.52
C GLU A 135 7.53 13.32 18.10
N ARG A 136 8.19 13.94 17.11
CA ARG A 136 7.81 13.81 15.70
C ARG A 136 7.95 12.39 15.18
N HIS A 137 9.00 11.70 15.59
CA HIS A 137 9.22 10.29 15.26
C HIS A 137 8.10 9.41 15.82
N ALA A 138 7.76 9.58 17.10
CA ALA A 138 6.66 8.84 17.73
C ALA A 138 5.29 9.14 17.08
N ALA A 139 5.06 10.37 16.63
CA ALA A 139 3.85 10.74 15.90
C ALA A 139 3.80 10.05 14.53
N LEU A 140 4.91 10.06 13.77
CA LEU A 140 5.02 9.39 12.48
C LEU A 140 4.88 7.86 12.61
N GLU A 141 5.43 7.26 13.65
CA GLU A 141 5.25 5.83 13.92
C GLU A 141 3.77 5.46 14.12
N LYS A 142 3.03 6.28 14.88
CA LYS A 142 1.59 6.09 15.07
C LYS A 142 0.82 6.23 13.76
N GLU A 143 1.16 7.23 12.95
CA GLU A 143 0.52 7.45 11.65
C GLU A 143 0.79 6.27 10.69
N ILE A 144 2.03 5.79 10.64
CA ILE A 144 2.40 4.62 9.83
C ILE A 144 1.68 3.36 10.31
N ALA A 145 1.54 3.17 11.61
CA ALA A 145 0.80 2.02 12.15
C ALA A 145 -0.69 2.10 11.79
N ALA A 146 -1.29 3.28 11.87
CA ALA A 146 -2.68 3.52 11.46
C ALA A 146 -2.89 3.29 9.96
N LEU A 147 -1.99 3.81 9.12
CA LEU A 147 -2.04 3.62 7.67
C LEU A 147 -1.85 2.15 7.27
N LYS A 148 -0.95 1.43 7.93
CA LYS A 148 -0.77 -0.01 7.71
C LYS A 148 -2.03 -0.78 8.04
N LYS A 149 -2.64 -0.51 9.21
CA LYS A 149 -3.88 -1.15 9.64
C LYS A 149 -5.02 -0.86 8.65
N ALA A 150 -5.21 0.39 8.25
CA ALA A 150 -6.22 0.77 7.27
C ALA A 150 -6.01 0.07 5.92
N LYS A 151 -4.76 -0.05 5.47
CA LYS A 151 -4.42 -0.78 4.25
C LYS A 151 -4.73 -2.27 4.36
N GLU A 152 -4.41 -2.90 5.48
CA GLU A 152 -4.70 -4.32 5.73
C GLU A 152 -6.21 -4.59 5.74
N GLU A 153 -6.98 -3.74 6.41
CA GLU A 153 -8.45 -3.81 6.41
C GLU A 153 -9.02 -3.66 5.00
N GLN A 154 -8.44 -2.76 4.20
CA GLN A 154 -8.84 -2.57 2.82
C GLN A 154 -8.52 -3.78 1.93
N VAL A 155 -7.34 -4.38 2.08
CA VAL A 155 -6.95 -5.60 1.36
C VAL A 155 -7.88 -6.76 1.76
N GLN A 156 -8.17 -6.91 3.04
CA GLN A 156 -9.06 -7.96 3.53
C GLN A 156 -10.48 -7.83 2.96
N LYS A 157 -11.03 -6.61 2.89
CA LYS A 157 -12.34 -6.37 2.27
C LYS A 157 -12.35 -6.73 0.78
N VAL A 158 -11.31 -6.38 0.03
CA VAL A 158 -11.19 -6.74 -1.38
C VAL A 158 -11.10 -8.26 -1.55
N SER A 159 -10.29 -8.92 -0.71
CA SER A 159 -10.14 -10.38 -0.74
C SER A 159 -11.47 -11.09 -0.45
N SER A 160 -12.22 -10.65 0.57
CA SER A 160 -13.54 -11.24 0.87
C SER A 160 -14.56 -11.02 -0.25
N THR A 161 -14.52 -9.86 -0.90
CA THR A 161 -15.37 -9.58 -2.07
C THR A 161 -14.98 -10.46 -3.25
N TYR A 162 -13.68 -10.67 -3.49
CA TYR A 162 -13.17 -11.57 -4.52
C TYR A 162 -13.64 -13.01 -4.27
N GLU A 163 -13.48 -13.52 -3.06
CA GLU A 163 -13.90 -14.87 -2.69
C GLU A 163 -15.41 -15.06 -2.90
N SER A 164 -16.22 -14.09 -2.48
CA SER A 164 -17.67 -14.12 -2.67
C SER A 164 -18.07 -14.13 -4.14
N LEU A 165 -17.38 -13.36 -4.98
CA LEU A 165 -17.60 -13.36 -6.43
C LEU A 165 -17.18 -14.68 -7.06
N MET A 166 -16.03 -15.23 -6.67
CA MET A 166 -15.54 -16.53 -7.15
C MET A 166 -16.53 -17.66 -6.83
N GLU A 167 -17.09 -17.66 -5.62
CA GLU A 167 -18.06 -18.67 -5.20
C GLU A 167 -19.38 -18.54 -5.97
N LYS A 168 -19.96 -17.34 -6.01
CA LYS A 168 -21.27 -17.11 -6.67
C LYS A 168 -21.22 -17.24 -8.19
N MET A 169 -20.07 -17.04 -8.80
CA MET A 169 -19.89 -17.07 -10.26
C MET A 169 -19.09 -18.28 -10.75
N LYS A 170 -18.93 -19.29 -9.91
CA LYS A 170 -18.14 -20.50 -10.21
C LYS A 170 -18.55 -21.17 -11.52
N SER A 171 -19.87 -21.22 -11.80
CA SER A 171 -20.41 -21.80 -13.04
C SER A 171 -19.99 -20.99 -14.27
N GLU A 172 -20.16 -19.68 -14.24
CA GLU A 172 -19.86 -18.76 -15.34
C GLU A 172 -18.34 -18.69 -15.61
N ILE A 173 -17.54 -18.77 -14.54
CA ILE A 173 -16.08 -18.84 -14.65
C ILE A 173 -15.65 -20.15 -15.31
N SER A 174 -16.23 -21.28 -14.92
CA SER A 174 -15.89 -22.60 -15.51
C SER A 174 -16.28 -22.70 -16.99
N GLN A 175 -17.26 -21.92 -17.42
CA GLN A 175 -17.68 -21.82 -18.82
C GLN A 175 -16.88 -20.78 -19.62
N GLY A 176 -15.91 -20.12 -19.00
CA GLY A 176 -15.11 -19.05 -19.62
C GLY A 176 -15.88 -17.76 -19.93
N GLN A 177 -17.06 -17.60 -19.32
CA GLN A 177 -17.96 -16.48 -19.55
C GLN A 177 -17.57 -15.24 -18.75
N VAL A 178 -17.01 -15.47 -17.58
CA VAL A 178 -16.56 -14.45 -16.63
C VAL A 178 -15.16 -14.78 -16.18
N THR A 179 -14.35 -13.75 -16.00
CA THR A 179 -13.04 -13.85 -15.36
C THR A 179 -12.98 -12.83 -14.25
N ILE A 180 -12.54 -13.23 -13.08
CA ILE A 180 -12.36 -12.34 -11.93
C ILE A 180 -10.88 -12.29 -11.61
N SER A 181 -10.34 -11.09 -11.46
CA SER A 181 -8.95 -10.88 -11.09
C SER A 181 -8.82 -9.82 -10.03
N GLU A 182 -7.88 -10.04 -9.13
CA GLU A 182 -7.47 -9.07 -8.12
C GLU A 182 -6.00 -8.75 -8.30
N LEU A 183 -5.68 -7.47 -8.41
CA LEU A 183 -4.31 -7.00 -8.49
C LEU A 183 -4.15 -5.71 -7.67
N LYS A 184 -3.27 -5.73 -6.68
CA LYS A 184 -2.93 -4.56 -5.83
C LYS A 184 -4.16 -3.89 -5.20
N GLY A 185 -5.15 -4.67 -4.78
CA GLY A 185 -6.38 -4.17 -4.17
C GLY A 185 -7.39 -3.59 -5.17
N LYS A 186 -7.15 -3.76 -6.48
CA LYS A 186 -8.12 -3.51 -7.53
C LYS A 186 -8.76 -4.83 -7.92
N LEU A 187 -10.07 -4.90 -7.83
CA LEU A 187 -10.87 -6.04 -8.24
C LEU A 187 -11.51 -5.75 -9.59
N THR A 188 -11.33 -6.65 -10.53
CA THR A 188 -11.88 -6.57 -11.88
C THR A 188 -12.72 -7.81 -12.17
N VAL A 189 -13.98 -7.60 -12.52
CA VAL A 189 -14.86 -8.62 -13.08
C VAL A 189 -14.98 -8.37 -14.58
N ASN A 190 -14.44 -9.29 -15.36
CA ASN A 190 -14.44 -9.22 -16.82
C ASN A 190 -15.51 -10.19 -17.35
N MET A 191 -16.41 -9.69 -18.19
CA MET A 191 -17.50 -10.44 -18.80
C MET A 191 -17.42 -10.33 -20.33
N VAL A 192 -17.49 -11.47 -20.99
CA VAL A 192 -17.47 -11.54 -22.46
C VAL A 192 -18.75 -10.91 -23.03
N ASP A 193 -18.60 -10.10 -24.07
CA ASP A 193 -19.67 -9.36 -24.74
C ASP A 193 -20.86 -10.25 -25.16
N SER A 194 -20.58 -11.41 -25.75
CA SER A 194 -21.60 -12.33 -26.27
C SER A 194 -22.59 -12.84 -25.24
N ILE A 195 -22.26 -12.73 -23.95
CA ILE A 195 -23.14 -13.11 -22.85
C ILE A 195 -24.09 -11.98 -22.48
N LEU A 196 -23.59 -10.76 -22.54
CA LEU A 196 -24.31 -9.57 -22.14
C LEU A 196 -25.19 -9.02 -23.24
N PHE A 197 -24.74 -9.09 -24.50
CA PHE A 197 -25.37 -8.40 -25.62
C PHE A 197 -25.56 -9.33 -26.83
N ASP A 198 -26.55 -9.00 -27.65
CA ASP A 198 -26.62 -9.51 -29.02
C ASP A 198 -25.65 -8.70 -29.90
N SER A 199 -25.29 -9.30 -31.05
CA SER A 199 -24.39 -8.65 -32.02
C SER A 199 -24.91 -7.25 -32.43
N GLY A 200 -24.07 -6.25 -32.31
CA GLY A 200 -24.40 -4.86 -32.65
C GLY A 200 -25.41 -4.19 -31.72
N LYS A 201 -25.83 -4.83 -30.65
CA LYS A 201 -26.75 -4.21 -29.68
C LYS A 201 -26.00 -3.76 -28.42
N ALA A 202 -26.60 -2.80 -27.73
CA ALA A 202 -26.15 -2.33 -26.42
C ALA A 202 -27.18 -2.63 -25.30
N GLU A 203 -28.34 -3.15 -25.65
CA GLU A 203 -29.35 -3.60 -24.71
C GLU A 203 -28.92 -4.97 -24.10
N VAL A 204 -28.90 -5.03 -22.78
CA VAL A 204 -28.49 -6.26 -22.06
C VAL A 204 -29.57 -7.32 -22.23
N LYS A 205 -29.20 -8.53 -22.67
CA LYS A 205 -30.13 -9.64 -22.84
C LYS A 205 -30.39 -10.36 -21.50
N LYS A 206 -31.50 -11.14 -21.44
CA LYS A 206 -31.94 -11.81 -20.19
C LYS A 206 -30.84 -12.59 -19.46
N GLY A 207 -30.07 -13.41 -20.17
CA GLY A 207 -28.95 -14.17 -19.56
C GLY A 207 -27.85 -13.27 -19.00
N GLY A 208 -27.62 -12.11 -19.65
CA GLY A 208 -26.69 -11.10 -19.13
C GLY A 208 -27.20 -10.45 -17.84
N LEU A 209 -28.51 -10.16 -17.74
CA LEU A 209 -29.11 -9.61 -16.53
C LEU A 209 -29.01 -10.58 -15.33
N GLU A 210 -29.15 -11.88 -15.56
CA GLU A 210 -29.00 -12.90 -14.51
C GLU A 210 -27.55 -12.90 -13.94
N ILE A 211 -26.57 -12.82 -14.82
CA ILE A 211 -25.14 -12.76 -14.43
C ILE A 211 -24.85 -11.46 -13.71
N LEU A 212 -25.31 -10.32 -14.25
CA LEU A 212 -25.16 -9.02 -13.59
C LEU A 212 -25.84 -9.00 -12.22
N GLY A 213 -27.02 -9.63 -12.06
CA GLY A 213 -27.70 -9.75 -10.79
C GLY A 213 -26.86 -10.42 -9.69
N LYS A 214 -26.08 -11.45 -10.05
CA LYS A 214 -25.14 -12.09 -9.12
C LYS A 214 -24.03 -11.14 -8.70
N VAL A 215 -23.45 -10.37 -9.64
CA VAL A 215 -22.44 -9.36 -9.34
C VAL A 215 -23.01 -8.26 -8.46
N ILE A 216 -24.18 -7.72 -8.83
CA ILE A 216 -24.88 -6.67 -8.08
C ILE A 216 -25.16 -7.08 -6.64
N SER A 217 -25.56 -8.34 -6.41
CA SER A 217 -25.84 -8.83 -5.04
C SER A 217 -24.64 -8.76 -4.09
N ILE A 218 -23.42 -8.65 -4.64
CA ILE A 218 -22.19 -8.50 -3.85
C ILE A 218 -21.78 -7.04 -3.82
N LEU A 219 -21.94 -6.32 -4.94
CA LEU A 219 -21.56 -4.92 -5.05
C LEU A 219 -22.44 -3.99 -4.22
N LYS A 220 -23.66 -4.39 -3.87
CA LYS A 220 -24.55 -3.64 -2.96
C LYS A 220 -23.94 -3.36 -1.59
N ASP A 221 -23.07 -4.24 -1.12
CA ASP A 221 -22.39 -4.10 0.17
C ASP A 221 -21.07 -3.30 0.08
N VAL A 222 -20.68 -2.90 -1.13
CA VAL A 222 -19.43 -2.15 -1.38
C VAL A 222 -19.73 -0.66 -1.40
N HIS A 223 -19.44 0.03 -0.30
CA HIS A 223 -19.69 1.47 -0.17
C HIS A 223 -18.43 2.34 -0.17
N ASP A 224 -17.25 1.69 -0.06
CA ASP A 224 -15.93 2.35 0.07
C ASP A 224 -15.14 2.40 -1.25
N LYS A 225 -15.73 1.96 -2.36
CA LYS A 225 -15.14 1.94 -3.69
C LYS A 225 -16.02 2.65 -4.71
N SER A 226 -15.41 3.14 -5.76
CA SER A 226 -16.11 3.51 -6.99
C SER A 226 -16.16 2.30 -7.91
N ILE A 227 -17.27 2.13 -8.60
CA ILE A 227 -17.54 1.02 -9.53
C ILE A 227 -17.49 1.60 -10.94
N ARG A 228 -16.46 1.25 -11.68
CA ARG A 228 -16.28 1.71 -13.06
C ARG A 228 -16.65 0.60 -14.02
N ILE A 229 -17.58 0.88 -14.88
CA ILE A 229 -18.04 -0.02 -15.94
C ILE A 229 -17.32 0.38 -17.23
N GLU A 230 -16.39 -0.43 -17.68
CA GLU A 230 -15.53 -0.14 -18.81
C GLU A 230 -15.93 -0.98 -20.02
N GLY A 231 -16.33 -0.32 -21.13
CA GLY A 231 -16.72 -0.97 -22.36
C GLY A 231 -15.58 -1.05 -23.36
N HIS A 232 -15.39 -2.24 -23.93
CA HIS A 232 -14.35 -2.54 -24.91
C HIS A 232 -14.96 -3.24 -26.14
N THR A 233 -14.35 -3.02 -27.29
CA THR A 233 -14.67 -3.69 -28.56
C THR A 233 -13.41 -4.33 -29.14
N ASP A 234 -13.59 -5.15 -30.16
CA ASP A 234 -12.52 -5.48 -31.09
C ASP A 234 -12.27 -4.30 -32.07
N ASN A 235 -11.36 -4.50 -33.02
CA ASN A 235 -11.01 -3.50 -34.03
C ASN A 235 -11.87 -3.59 -35.32
N VAL A 236 -12.96 -4.35 -35.29
CA VAL A 236 -13.85 -4.44 -36.46
C VAL A 236 -14.60 -3.11 -36.57
N GLN A 237 -14.48 -2.50 -37.74
CA GLN A 237 -15.15 -1.22 -38.02
C GLN A 237 -16.67 -1.39 -38.06
N ILE A 238 -17.37 -0.47 -37.42
CA ILE A 238 -18.82 -0.45 -37.43
C ILE A 238 -19.29 0.08 -38.80
N GLY A 239 -20.16 -0.70 -39.47
CA GLY A 239 -20.65 -0.35 -40.80
C GLY A 239 -22.15 -0.56 -40.97
N GLY A 240 -22.65 -0.24 -42.16
CA GLY A 240 -24.03 -0.44 -42.55
C GLY A 240 -25.06 0.30 -41.68
N ALA A 241 -26.14 -0.38 -41.35
CA ALA A 241 -27.23 0.21 -40.53
C ALA A 241 -26.81 0.51 -39.09
N LEU A 242 -25.82 -0.23 -38.57
CA LEU A 242 -25.33 -0.05 -37.21
C LEU A 242 -24.59 1.29 -37.03
N ALA A 243 -23.87 1.75 -38.06
CA ALA A 243 -23.15 3.02 -38.05
C ALA A 243 -24.08 4.24 -37.88
N LYS A 244 -25.36 4.11 -38.24
CA LYS A 244 -26.36 5.18 -38.00
C LYS A 244 -26.63 5.35 -36.49
N ARG A 245 -26.52 4.30 -35.71
CA ARG A 245 -26.78 4.32 -34.27
C ARG A 245 -25.49 4.48 -33.45
N TYR A 246 -24.46 3.82 -33.88
CA TYR A 246 -23.12 3.86 -33.29
C TYR A 246 -22.10 4.09 -34.39
N PRO A 247 -21.67 5.35 -34.61
CA PRO A 247 -20.76 5.69 -35.70
C PRO A 247 -19.42 4.97 -35.61
N THR A 248 -18.91 4.75 -34.43
CA THR A 248 -17.63 4.08 -34.18
C THR A 248 -17.71 3.10 -32.98
N ASN A 249 -16.64 2.40 -32.73
CA ASN A 249 -16.46 1.55 -31.56
C ASN A 249 -16.53 2.33 -30.23
N TRP A 250 -16.27 3.63 -30.25
CA TRP A 250 -16.42 4.49 -29.10
C TRP A 250 -17.88 4.57 -28.65
N GLU A 251 -18.79 4.90 -29.55
CA GLU A 251 -20.21 5.03 -29.22
C GLU A 251 -20.84 3.72 -28.81
N LEU A 252 -20.45 2.60 -29.45
CA LEU A 252 -20.95 1.28 -29.09
C LEU A 252 -20.49 0.88 -27.68
N SER A 253 -19.21 1.02 -27.40
CA SER A 253 -18.66 0.69 -26.07
C SER A 253 -19.23 1.60 -24.99
N ALA A 254 -19.42 2.90 -25.28
CA ALA A 254 -20.06 3.84 -24.38
C ALA A 254 -21.53 3.47 -24.07
N ALA A 255 -22.32 3.17 -25.11
CA ALA A 255 -23.72 2.80 -24.96
C ALA A 255 -23.87 1.52 -24.10
N ARG A 256 -23.01 0.53 -24.30
CA ARG A 256 -22.98 -0.71 -23.51
C ARG A 256 -22.62 -0.45 -22.05
N ALA A 257 -21.56 0.31 -21.80
CA ALA A 257 -21.16 0.69 -20.45
C ALA A 257 -22.28 1.47 -19.74
N ILE A 258 -22.90 2.45 -20.40
CA ILE A 258 -23.99 3.25 -19.85
C ILE A 258 -25.20 2.38 -19.53
N ASN A 259 -25.60 1.46 -20.39
CA ASN A 259 -26.77 0.61 -20.15
C ASN A 259 -26.56 -0.33 -18.95
N ILE A 260 -25.36 -0.86 -18.78
CA ILE A 260 -25.04 -1.64 -17.58
C ILE A 260 -25.03 -0.73 -16.35
N THR A 261 -24.44 0.46 -16.43
CA THR A 261 -24.43 1.43 -15.33
C THR A 261 -25.85 1.78 -14.87
N ARG A 262 -26.76 2.02 -15.81
CA ARG A 262 -28.18 2.27 -15.51
C ARG A 262 -28.82 1.06 -14.84
N TYR A 263 -28.57 -0.14 -15.37
CA TYR A 263 -29.09 -1.36 -14.75
C TYR A 263 -28.60 -1.54 -13.31
N LEU A 264 -27.32 -1.26 -13.04
CA LEU A 264 -26.79 -1.30 -11.68
C LEU A 264 -27.46 -0.27 -10.76
N GLN A 265 -27.72 0.94 -11.27
CA GLN A 265 -28.48 1.98 -10.57
C GLN A 265 -29.91 1.54 -10.28
N ASP A 266 -30.62 1.00 -11.27
CA ASP A 266 -32.00 0.55 -11.15
C ASP A 266 -32.13 -0.59 -10.14
N GLU A 267 -31.11 -1.42 -10.02
CA GLU A 267 -31.01 -2.49 -9.02
C GLU A 267 -30.58 -1.99 -7.63
N GLY A 268 -30.37 -0.69 -7.46
CA GLY A 268 -30.18 -0.03 -6.17
C GLY A 268 -28.72 0.19 -5.74
N ILE A 269 -27.77 0.18 -6.69
CA ILE A 269 -26.42 0.70 -6.41
C ILE A 269 -26.43 2.22 -6.47
N ASP A 270 -25.80 2.85 -5.47
CA ASP A 270 -25.70 4.32 -5.42
C ASP A 270 -25.03 4.88 -6.69
N PRO A 271 -25.73 5.73 -7.48
CA PRO A 271 -25.18 6.32 -8.69
C PRO A 271 -23.94 7.18 -8.45
N GLY A 272 -23.75 7.70 -7.24
CA GLY A 272 -22.53 8.40 -6.85
C GLY A 272 -21.27 7.52 -6.82
N LEU A 273 -21.46 6.19 -6.81
CA LEU A 273 -20.36 5.21 -6.89
C LEU A 273 -20.09 4.73 -8.32
N LEU A 274 -20.98 5.04 -9.28
CA LEU A 274 -20.96 4.47 -10.62
C LEU A 274 -20.28 5.42 -11.62
N ALA A 275 -19.47 4.85 -12.48
CA ALA A 275 -18.89 5.54 -13.64
C ALA A 275 -18.93 4.63 -14.86
N ALA A 276 -19.43 5.15 -16.00
CA ALA A 276 -19.36 4.48 -17.29
C ALA A 276 -18.16 5.03 -18.07
N VAL A 277 -17.31 4.13 -18.56
CA VAL A 277 -16.10 4.46 -19.33
C VAL A 277 -16.11 3.69 -20.63
N ALA A 278 -15.75 4.34 -21.71
CA ALA A 278 -15.61 3.72 -23.01
C ALA A 278 -14.15 3.71 -23.44
N TYR A 279 -13.69 2.59 -23.97
CA TYR A 279 -12.35 2.49 -24.56
C TYR A 279 -12.37 2.11 -26.04
N GLY A 280 -13.53 1.70 -26.57
CA GLY A 280 -13.59 1.20 -27.92
C GLY A 280 -12.61 0.05 -28.13
N GLU A 281 -11.87 0.11 -29.22
CA GLU A 281 -10.86 -0.88 -29.62
C GLU A 281 -9.45 -0.63 -29.03
N TRP A 282 -9.25 0.50 -28.31
CA TRP A 282 -7.93 1.03 -27.98
C TRP A 282 -7.29 0.41 -26.73
N LYS A 283 -7.99 -0.50 -26.04
CA LYS A 283 -7.43 -1.28 -24.94
C LYS A 283 -7.69 -2.77 -25.14
N PRO A 284 -7.01 -3.40 -26.08
CA PRO A 284 -7.19 -4.83 -26.34
C PRO A 284 -6.65 -5.69 -25.21
N ALA A 285 -7.36 -6.77 -24.88
CA ALA A 285 -6.92 -7.82 -23.94
C ALA A 285 -6.23 -8.98 -24.66
N GLY A 286 -6.46 -9.15 -25.97
CA GLY A 286 -5.82 -10.12 -26.83
C GLY A 286 -5.51 -9.53 -28.20
N THR A 287 -4.83 -10.32 -29.04
CA THR A 287 -4.59 -9.89 -30.43
C THR A 287 -5.91 -9.77 -31.21
N ASN A 288 -6.01 -8.77 -32.08
CA ASN A 288 -7.14 -8.65 -33.02
C ASN A 288 -6.97 -9.47 -34.31
N ASP A 289 -5.91 -10.25 -34.42
CA ASP A 289 -5.62 -11.06 -35.63
C ASP A 289 -6.38 -12.38 -35.63
N THR A 290 -6.86 -12.83 -34.46
CA THR A 290 -7.62 -14.08 -34.31
C THR A 290 -9.03 -13.79 -33.77
N GLU A 291 -9.98 -14.67 -34.13
CA GLU A 291 -11.36 -14.54 -33.65
C GLU A 291 -11.45 -14.73 -32.11
N GLU A 292 -10.60 -15.57 -31.52
CA GLU A 292 -10.50 -15.77 -30.08
C GLU A 292 -9.99 -14.49 -29.38
N GLY A 293 -9.02 -13.83 -30.02
CA GLY A 293 -8.49 -12.55 -29.48
C GLY A 293 -9.51 -11.42 -29.58
N LYS A 294 -10.21 -11.29 -30.71
CA LYS A 294 -11.33 -10.36 -30.89
C LYS A 294 -12.44 -10.64 -29.88
N ALA A 295 -12.79 -11.91 -29.66
CA ALA A 295 -13.79 -12.28 -28.66
C ALA A 295 -13.39 -11.83 -27.23
N LYS A 296 -12.11 -11.92 -26.87
CA LYS A 296 -11.58 -11.42 -25.60
C LYS A 296 -11.60 -9.88 -25.53
N ASN A 297 -11.42 -9.22 -26.68
CA ASN A 297 -11.44 -7.76 -26.75
C ASN A 297 -12.86 -7.22 -26.59
N ARG A 298 -13.88 -7.91 -27.14
CA ARG A 298 -15.29 -7.59 -26.94
C ARG A 298 -15.72 -8.00 -25.53
N ARG A 299 -15.63 -7.07 -24.58
CA ARG A 299 -15.89 -7.33 -23.16
C ARG A 299 -16.38 -6.10 -22.42
N ILE A 300 -16.94 -6.37 -21.27
CA ILE A 300 -17.19 -5.38 -20.23
C ILE A 300 -16.32 -5.73 -19.01
N GLU A 301 -15.65 -4.74 -18.47
CA GLU A 301 -14.96 -4.83 -17.20
C GLU A 301 -15.70 -4.02 -16.14
N ILE A 302 -16.02 -4.64 -15.01
CA ILE A 302 -16.49 -3.95 -13.81
C ILE A 302 -15.32 -3.87 -12.86
N ASN A 303 -14.82 -2.67 -12.65
CA ASN A 303 -13.64 -2.37 -11.87
C ASN A 303 -14.02 -1.70 -10.55
N LEU A 304 -13.65 -2.30 -9.42
CA LEU A 304 -13.72 -1.64 -8.12
C LEU A 304 -12.41 -0.89 -7.90
N VAL A 305 -12.50 0.43 -7.86
CA VAL A 305 -11.37 1.32 -7.66
C VAL A 305 -11.55 2.14 -6.38
N PRO A 306 -10.49 2.60 -5.72
CA PRO A 306 -10.62 3.53 -4.60
C PRO A 306 -11.48 4.75 -5.00
N LYS A 307 -12.25 5.29 -4.06
CA LYS A 307 -12.91 6.59 -4.26
C LYS A 307 -11.83 7.66 -4.43
N GLU A 308 -12.00 8.52 -5.42
CA GLU A 308 -11.17 9.72 -5.60
C GLU A 308 -11.51 10.79 -4.57
#